data_0514ca1250ed6ce01cd693dfa2143372
#
_entry.id   0514ca1250ed6ce01cd693dfa2143372
#
_cell.length_a   1.000
_cell.length_b   1.000
_cell.length_c   1.000
_cell.angle_alpha   90.00
_cell.angle_beta   90.00
_cell.angle_gamma   90.00
#
_symmetry.space_group_name_H-M   'P 1'
#
loop_
_entity.id
_entity.type
_entity.pdbx_description
1 polymer ?
#
loop_
_entity_poly.entity_id
_entity_poly.type
_entity_poly.pdbx_seq_one_letter_code
_entity_poly.pdbx_strand_id
1 'polypeptide(L)'
;MKKGIIILLHLLLLSALLAAAACSSETVSTPTPTSAQTNYPLFVVDMLGRSVQISQHPTRIVTTHPTATEMLYCIGGSAVGRDSGSKYPAEAATLPTVGSAYKISVEAIAALNPDLIIIEALTQQNIIDSLQTLGVPIIAVRAASLDDIDQSLALVGNIVDRDEEATQAVDDIHSKIEAVQGNATGGKSVLILIADTNRIIYAAKPESYPGTIAALLNLSNPATGLPDSGPYSGFTLFTSEQALTSNPDVVFTISPAPPPAPRLSEMLPQIPGFNQMTAVKGGQVVELDPFLFLQAQGPRIADATEELLRLIDEAAE
;
A
#
# COMPACT_ATOMS: atom_id res chain seq x y z
N MET A 1 -45.57 -82.78 -16.51
CA MET A 1 -44.16 -82.45 -16.00
C MET A 1 -43.56 -81.15 -16.49
N LYS A 2 -44.11 -80.42 -17.47
CA LYS A 2 -43.47 -79.17 -18.00
C LYS A 2 -43.89 -77.87 -17.31
N LYS A 3 -45.00 -77.80 -16.55
CA LYS A 3 -45.45 -76.58 -15.85
C LYS A 3 -44.82 -76.37 -14.48
N GLY A 4 -44.28 -77.40 -13.80
CA GLY A 4 -43.66 -77.28 -12.52
C GLY A 4 -42.21 -76.72 -12.59
N ILE A 5 -41.51 -76.96 -13.71
CA ILE A 5 -40.11 -76.53 -13.91
C ILE A 5 -40.05 -75.02 -14.22
N ILE A 6 -41.03 -74.45 -14.88
CA ILE A 6 -41.05 -73.02 -15.22
C ILE A 6 -41.29 -72.17 -13.95
N ILE A 7 -42.14 -72.63 -13.02
CA ILE A 7 -42.39 -71.92 -11.75
C ILE A 7 -41.14 -71.95 -10.84
N LEU A 8 -40.40 -73.04 -10.82
CA LEU A 8 -39.16 -73.18 -10.02
C LEU A 8 -38.08 -72.29 -10.59
N LEU A 9 -37.99 -72.08 -11.91
CA LEU A 9 -37.02 -71.24 -12.55
C LEU A 9 -37.33 -69.72 -12.31
N HIS A 10 -38.58 -69.33 -12.23
CA HIS A 10 -39.01 -67.96 -11.93
C HIS A 10 -38.81 -67.59 -10.44
N LEU A 11 -38.94 -68.55 -9.51
CA LEU A 11 -38.64 -68.31 -8.11
C LEU A 11 -37.13 -68.18 -7.84
N LEU A 12 -36.28 -68.90 -8.59
CA LEU A 12 -34.83 -68.78 -8.50
C LEU A 12 -34.30 -67.48 -9.10
N LEU A 13 -34.93 -66.93 -10.17
CA LEU A 13 -34.57 -65.63 -10.73
C LEU A 13 -35.02 -64.45 -9.85
N LEU A 14 -36.15 -64.58 -9.11
CA LEU A 14 -36.61 -63.52 -8.22
C LEU A 14 -35.79 -63.42 -6.92
N SER A 15 -35.18 -64.54 -6.47
CA SER A 15 -34.29 -64.52 -5.30
C SER A 15 -32.89 -63.96 -5.60
N ALA A 16 -32.46 -63.96 -6.89
CA ALA A 16 -31.19 -63.35 -7.31
C ALA A 16 -31.24 -61.83 -7.45
N LEU A 17 -32.45 -61.22 -7.60
CA LEU A 17 -32.61 -59.76 -7.74
C LEU A 17 -32.74 -59.05 -6.39
N LEU A 18 -32.93 -59.72 -5.26
CA LEU A 18 -33.02 -59.15 -3.92
C LEU A 18 -31.69 -59.05 -3.17
N ALA A 19 -30.60 -59.61 -3.72
CA ALA A 19 -29.27 -59.60 -3.07
C ALA A 19 -28.35 -58.46 -3.55
N ALA A 20 -28.80 -57.59 -4.48
CA ALA A 20 -27.99 -56.49 -5.04
C ALA A 20 -28.32 -55.11 -4.44
N ALA A 21 -29.18 -55.03 -3.39
CA ALA A 21 -29.48 -53.77 -2.69
C ALA A 21 -28.80 -53.70 -1.32
N ALA A 22 -27.55 -54.20 -1.20
CA ALA A 22 -26.74 -54.05 -0.01
C ALA A 22 -25.82 -52.84 -0.18
N CYS A 23 -26.27 -51.71 0.36
CA CYS A 23 -25.48 -50.64 1.01
C CYS A 23 -24.12 -50.33 0.41
N SER A 24 -24.10 -49.41 -0.59
CA SER A 24 -23.03 -48.42 -0.67
C SER A 24 -23.37 -47.33 0.34
N SER A 25 -22.97 -47.51 1.60
CA SER A 25 -22.79 -46.37 2.49
C SER A 25 -21.58 -45.66 1.96
N GLU A 26 -21.78 -44.69 1.09
CA GLU A 26 -20.78 -43.62 0.87
C GLU A 26 -20.58 -42.95 2.24
N THR A 27 -19.50 -43.33 2.90
CA THR A 27 -18.96 -42.50 3.97
C THR A 27 -18.59 -41.17 3.33
N VAL A 28 -19.51 -40.20 3.47
CA VAL A 28 -19.18 -38.77 3.29
C VAL A 28 -18.04 -38.51 4.28
N SER A 29 -16.81 -38.56 3.80
CA SER A 29 -15.66 -38.07 4.51
C SER A 29 -15.92 -36.58 4.72
N THR A 30 -16.44 -36.22 5.88
CA THR A 30 -16.40 -34.84 6.35
C THR A 30 -14.93 -34.44 6.26
N PRO A 31 -14.57 -33.38 5.49
CA PRO A 31 -13.19 -32.92 5.49
C PRO A 31 -12.87 -32.58 6.94
N THR A 32 -11.95 -33.34 7.52
CA THR A 32 -11.30 -32.97 8.80
C THR A 32 -10.76 -31.58 8.54
N PRO A 33 -11.10 -30.55 9.34
CA PRO A 33 -10.46 -29.25 9.18
C PRO A 33 -8.96 -29.52 9.31
N THR A 34 -8.24 -29.28 8.22
CA THR A 34 -6.78 -29.23 8.26
C THR A 34 -6.46 -28.23 9.35
N SER A 35 -5.90 -28.67 10.46
CA SER A 35 -5.39 -27.76 11.48
C SER A 35 -4.37 -26.89 10.75
N ALA A 36 -4.69 -25.61 10.57
CA ALA A 36 -3.73 -24.64 10.11
C ALA A 36 -2.48 -24.86 10.96
N GLN A 37 -1.37 -25.22 10.32
CA GLN A 37 -0.10 -25.28 11.00
C GLN A 37 0.14 -23.88 11.53
N THR A 38 0.02 -23.70 12.83
CA THR A 38 0.34 -22.44 13.49
C THR A 38 1.84 -22.25 13.36
N ASN A 39 2.27 -21.40 12.42
CA ASN A 39 3.68 -21.08 12.18
C ASN A 39 4.29 -20.22 13.31
N TYR A 40 3.60 -20.10 14.46
CA TYR A 40 4.05 -19.31 15.60
C TYR A 40 4.74 -20.17 16.67
N PRO A 41 5.76 -19.61 17.36
CA PRO A 41 6.28 -18.24 17.23
C PRO A 41 7.01 -18.01 15.91
N LEU A 42 6.70 -16.90 15.26
CA LEU A 42 7.31 -16.45 14.01
C LEU A 42 8.43 -15.45 14.33
N PHE A 43 9.57 -15.53 13.62
CA PHE A 43 10.65 -14.55 13.68
C PHE A 43 10.76 -13.88 12.32
N VAL A 44 10.57 -12.58 12.27
CA VAL A 44 10.64 -11.78 11.04
C VAL A 44 11.70 -10.69 11.17
N VAL A 45 12.21 -10.25 10.03
CA VAL A 45 13.02 -9.02 9.93
C VAL A 45 12.14 -7.95 9.29
N ASP A 46 11.94 -6.84 10.00
CA ASP A 46 11.11 -5.75 9.50
C ASP A 46 11.89 -4.78 8.59
N MET A 47 11.21 -3.78 8.04
CA MET A 47 11.80 -2.84 7.08
C MET A 47 12.83 -1.86 7.69
N LEU A 48 13.07 -1.95 9.01
CA LEU A 48 14.19 -1.31 9.72
C LEU A 48 15.35 -2.27 9.98
N GLY A 49 15.27 -3.52 9.50
CA GLY A 49 16.27 -4.56 9.74
C GLY A 49 16.23 -5.14 11.15
N ARG A 50 15.16 -4.91 11.92
CA ARG A 50 15.01 -5.42 13.28
C ARG A 50 14.43 -6.83 13.27
N SER A 51 15.03 -7.74 14.04
CA SER A 51 14.42 -9.07 14.28
C SER A 51 13.33 -8.93 15.33
N VAL A 52 12.10 -9.31 14.96
CA VAL A 52 10.92 -9.23 15.82
C VAL A 52 10.28 -10.60 15.94
N GLN A 53 9.97 -11.01 17.18
CA GLN A 53 9.23 -12.23 17.45
C GLN A 53 7.74 -11.95 17.56
N ILE A 54 6.93 -12.68 16.80
CA ILE A 54 5.48 -12.71 16.89
C ILE A 54 5.11 -14.04 17.57
N SER A 55 4.64 -13.98 18.81
CA SER A 55 4.42 -15.17 19.62
C SER A 55 3.19 -15.99 19.24
N GLN A 56 2.19 -15.34 18.64
CA GLN A 56 0.92 -15.94 18.21
C GLN A 56 0.33 -15.15 17.05
N HIS A 57 -0.64 -15.72 16.33
CA HIS A 57 -1.38 -15.03 15.26
C HIS A 57 -1.99 -13.73 15.78
N PRO A 58 -1.66 -12.56 15.17
CA PRO A 58 -2.23 -11.30 15.60
C PRO A 58 -3.71 -11.19 15.23
N THR A 59 -4.51 -10.74 16.17
CA THR A 59 -5.96 -10.56 16.03
C THR A 59 -6.42 -9.14 16.34
N ARG A 60 -5.57 -8.36 16.99
CA ARG A 60 -5.85 -6.99 17.44
C ARG A 60 -4.74 -6.05 17.00
N ILE A 61 -4.75 -5.74 15.71
CA ILE A 61 -3.70 -4.94 15.06
C ILE A 61 -4.04 -3.46 15.16
N VAL A 62 -3.08 -2.65 15.58
CA VAL A 62 -3.16 -1.18 15.48
C VAL A 62 -2.17 -0.70 14.44
N THR A 63 -2.63 0.16 13.53
CA THR A 63 -1.81 0.82 12.54
C THR A 63 -1.64 2.31 12.90
N THR A 64 -0.44 2.85 12.76
CA THR A 64 -0.14 4.22 13.21
C THR A 64 0.14 5.18 12.06
N HIS A 65 0.04 4.71 10.82
CA HIS A 65 0.31 5.48 9.61
C HIS A 65 -0.60 5.01 8.46
N PRO A 66 -1.01 5.89 7.53
CA PRO A 66 -1.79 5.49 6.35
C PRO A 66 -1.15 4.35 5.55
N THR A 67 0.17 4.40 5.32
CA THR A 67 0.93 3.32 4.67
C THR A 67 0.70 1.97 5.34
N ALA A 68 0.84 1.90 6.67
CA ALA A 68 0.63 0.67 7.43
C ALA A 68 -0.82 0.16 7.34
N THR A 69 -1.79 1.09 7.36
CA THR A 69 -3.20 0.76 7.22
C THR A 69 -3.48 0.17 5.83
N GLU A 70 -3.04 0.85 4.77
CA GLU A 70 -3.29 0.41 3.40
C GLU A 70 -2.59 -0.92 3.08
N MET A 71 -1.36 -1.16 3.59
CA MET A 71 -0.67 -2.45 3.46
C MET A 71 -1.49 -3.60 4.07
N LEU A 72 -1.98 -3.42 5.30
CA LEU A 72 -2.76 -4.43 5.99
C LEU A 72 -4.09 -4.74 5.28
N TYR A 73 -4.81 -3.70 4.87
CA TYR A 73 -6.12 -3.86 4.21
C TYR A 73 -6.01 -4.36 2.77
N CYS A 74 -4.93 -4.04 2.06
CA CYS A 74 -4.68 -4.51 0.71
C CYS A 74 -4.68 -6.04 0.61
N ILE A 75 -4.20 -6.71 1.64
CA ILE A 75 -4.17 -8.18 1.74
C ILE A 75 -5.37 -8.75 2.50
N GLY A 76 -6.44 -7.97 2.68
CA GLY A 76 -7.65 -8.41 3.39
C GLY A 76 -7.50 -8.55 4.90
N GLY A 77 -6.46 -7.99 5.51
CA GLY A 77 -6.33 -7.86 6.96
C GLY A 77 -7.26 -6.79 7.52
N SER A 78 -7.31 -6.65 8.85
CA SER A 78 -8.12 -5.64 9.52
C SER A 78 -7.43 -5.11 10.77
N ALA A 79 -7.71 -3.85 11.12
CA ALA A 79 -7.18 -3.21 12.32
C ALA A 79 -8.29 -2.95 13.36
N VAL A 80 -7.92 -2.79 14.63
CA VAL A 80 -8.82 -2.34 15.71
C VAL A 80 -8.64 -0.85 16.02
N GLY A 81 -7.63 -0.21 15.45
CA GLY A 81 -7.36 1.22 15.58
C GLY A 81 -6.37 1.69 14.53
N ARG A 82 -6.46 2.97 14.19
CA ARG A 82 -5.67 3.61 13.14
C ARG A 82 -5.21 5.01 13.52
N ASP A 83 -4.24 5.58 12.80
CA ASP A 83 -3.97 7.01 12.89
C ASP A 83 -5.11 7.85 12.26
N SER A 84 -5.17 9.14 12.56
CA SER A 84 -6.23 10.02 12.06
C SER A 84 -6.15 10.34 10.56
N GLY A 85 -5.00 10.12 9.94
CA GLY A 85 -4.75 10.30 8.50
C GLY A 85 -5.19 9.12 7.64
N SER A 86 -5.32 7.92 8.21
CA SER A 86 -5.77 6.72 7.50
C SER A 86 -7.25 6.81 7.15
N LYS A 87 -7.56 7.18 5.91
CA LYS A 87 -8.93 7.36 5.40
C LYS A 87 -9.31 6.31 4.36
N TYR A 88 -8.36 5.53 3.91
CA TYR A 88 -8.54 4.47 2.93
C TYR A 88 -8.06 3.13 3.52
N PRO A 89 -8.79 2.04 3.27
CA PRO A 89 -10.12 2.00 2.65
C PRO A 89 -11.19 2.63 3.58
N ALA A 90 -12.40 2.87 3.05
CA ALA A 90 -13.46 3.56 3.78
C ALA A 90 -13.82 2.91 5.13
N GLU A 91 -13.74 1.59 5.20
CA GLU A 91 -13.97 0.81 6.43
C GLU A 91 -12.93 1.15 7.52
N ALA A 92 -11.65 1.30 7.16
CA ALA A 92 -10.62 1.71 8.11
C ALA A 92 -10.91 3.10 8.69
N ALA A 93 -11.48 4.02 7.89
CA ALA A 93 -11.80 5.37 8.30
C ALA A 93 -12.80 5.43 9.49
N THR A 94 -13.55 4.37 9.75
CA THR A 94 -14.54 4.28 10.84
C THR A 94 -13.95 3.84 12.17
N LEU A 95 -12.71 3.35 12.19
CA LEU A 95 -12.05 2.82 13.37
C LEU A 95 -11.66 3.93 14.37
N PRO A 96 -11.53 3.58 15.68
CA PRO A 96 -10.95 4.47 16.68
C PRO A 96 -9.59 5.02 16.25
N THR A 97 -9.35 6.32 16.53
CA THR A 97 -8.07 6.94 16.22
C THR A 97 -7.12 6.91 17.41
N VAL A 98 -5.84 6.64 17.12
CA VAL A 98 -4.76 6.64 18.12
C VAL A 98 -3.85 7.89 18.03
N GLY A 99 -4.34 8.96 17.43
CA GLY A 99 -3.60 10.20 17.17
C GLY A 99 -3.30 10.39 15.68
N SER A 100 -2.46 11.34 15.34
CA SER A 100 -1.95 11.50 13.96
C SER A 100 -0.64 10.74 13.80
N ALA A 101 -0.25 10.42 12.56
CA ALA A 101 1.03 9.75 12.26
C ALA A 101 2.26 10.46 12.88
N TYR A 102 2.18 11.79 13.06
CA TYR A 102 3.24 12.61 13.67
C TYR A 102 3.10 12.77 15.20
N LYS A 103 1.93 12.45 15.77
CA LYS A 103 1.64 12.60 17.19
C LYS A 103 0.70 11.47 17.64
N ILE A 104 1.28 10.32 17.87
CA ILE A 104 0.59 9.12 18.36
C ILE A 104 0.38 9.20 19.87
N SER A 105 -0.78 8.71 20.35
CA SER A 105 -1.07 8.51 21.77
C SER A 105 -0.87 7.05 22.16
N VAL A 106 0.15 6.79 22.97
CA VAL A 106 0.45 5.47 23.53
C VAL A 106 -0.71 4.97 24.40
N GLU A 107 -1.36 5.88 25.13
CA GLU A 107 -2.52 5.55 25.98
C GLU A 107 -3.73 5.11 25.14
N ALA A 108 -3.98 5.78 24.00
CA ALA A 108 -5.06 5.39 23.10
C ALA A 108 -4.80 4.02 22.46
N ILE A 109 -3.53 3.72 22.11
CA ILE A 109 -3.14 2.39 21.64
C ILE A 109 -3.35 1.35 22.74
N ALA A 110 -2.86 1.60 23.96
CA ALA A 110 -3.01 0.70 25.10
C ALA A 110 -4.49 0.37 25.39
N ALA A 111 -5.38 1.35 25.29
CA ALA A 111 -6.81 1.16 25.51
C ALA A 111 -7.48 0.19 24.52
N LEU A 112 -6.87 -0.01 23.36
CA LEU A 112 -7.33 -0.96 22.32
C LEU A 112 -6.83 -2.38 22.57
N ASN A 113 -5.95 -2.60 23.56
CA ASN A 113 -5.33 -3.90 23.88
C ASN A 113 -4.79 -4.61 22.62
N PRO A 114 -3.87 -4.01 21.86
CA PRO A 114 -3.34 -4.63 20.66
C PRO A 114 -2.42 -5.81 20.97
N ASP A 115 -2.32 -6.74 20.03
CA ASP A 115 -1.33 -7.83 20.02
C ASP A 115 -0.27 -7.63 18.92
N LEU A 116 -0.44 -6.61 18.05
CA LEU A 116 0.53 -6.15 17.06
C LEU A 116 0.34 -4.65 16.79
N ILE A 117 1.47 -3.94 16.61
CA ILE A 117 1.47 -2.54 16.15
C ILE A 117 2.27 -2.49 14.85
N ILE A 118 1.70 -1.86 13.80
CA ILE A 118 2.38 -1.65 12.53
C ILE A 118 2.63 -0.14 12.36
N ILE A 119 3.89 0.24 12.20
CA ILE A 119 4.38 1.61 12.02
C ILE A 119 4.96 1.81 10.62
N GLU A 120 5.21 3.07 10.23
CA GLU A 120 5.94 3.41 9.00
C GLU A 120 7.42 3.66 9.31
N ALA A 121 8.31 3.08 8.50
CA ALA A 121 9.74 3.00 8.78
C ALA A 121 10.49 4.34 8.66
N LEU A 122 10.10 5.23 7.74
CA LEU A 122 10.88 6.44 7.45
C LEU A 122 10.58 7.57 8.44
N THR A 123 9.33 7.70 8.87
CA THR A 123 8.85 8.84 9.65
C THR A 123 8.60 8.54 11.12
N GLN A 124 8.49 7.25 11.50
CA GLN A 124 8.04 6.85 12.84
C GLN A 124 9.08 6.09 13.68
N GLN A 125 10.36 6.07 13.28
CA GLN A 125 11.40 5.40 14.10
C GLN A 125 11.50 5.97 15.53
N ASN A 126 11.28 7.25 15.68
CA ASN A 126 11.40 7.97 16.95
C ASN A 126 10.29 7.62 17.98
N ILE A 127 9.20 6.96 17.56
CA ILE A 127 8.11 6.56 18.48
C ILE A 127 8.28 5.12 19.00
N ILE A 128 9.22 4.35 18.45
CA ILE A 128 9.42 2.94 18.80
C ILE A 128 9.65 2.74 20.29
N ASP A 129 10.57 3.52 20.88
CA ASP A 129 10.91 3.39 22.31
C ASP A 129 9.70 3.62 23.21
N SER A 130 8.84 4.57 22.86
CA SER A 130 7.61 4.81 23.62
C SER A 130 6.59 3.67 23.43
N LEU A 131 6.46 3.12 22.25
CA LEU A 131 5.56 1.99 21.96
C LEU A 131 6.03 0.68 22.60
N GLN A 132 7.35 0.47 22.75
CA GLN A 132 7.93 -0.71 23.41
C GLN A 132 7.47 -0.86 24.86
N THR A 133 7.10 0.24 25.52
CA THR A 133 6.56 0.21 26.90
C THR A 133 5.26 -0.60 27.02
N LEU A 134 4.57 -0.83 25.89
CA LEU A 134 3.35 -1.64 25.85
C LEU A 134 3.62 -3.15 25.87
N GLY A 135 4.86 -3.58 25.65
CA GLY A 135 5.20 -5.00 25.59
C GLY A 135 4.60 -5.77 24.40
N VAL A 136 4.17 -5.03 23.35
CA VAL A 136 3.53 -5.56 22.14
C VAL A 136 4.55 -5.56 21.00
N PRO A 137 4.58 -6.59 20.13
CA PRO A 137 5.41 -6.58 18.93
C PRO A 137 5.12 -5.35 18.05
N ILE A 138 6.19 -4.74 17.53
CA ILE A 138 6.11 -3.57 16.66
C ILE A 138 6.83 -3.92 15.36
N ILE A 139 6.12 -3.83 14.23
CA ILE A 139 6.63 -4.06 12.89
C ILE A 139 6.65 -2.74 12.12
N ALA A 140 7.77 -2.47 11.46
CA ALA A 140 7.90 -1.34 10.56
C ALA A 140 7.72 -1.79 9.10
N VAL A 141 6.85 -1.11 8.36
CA VAL A 141 6.67 -1.24 6.91
C VAL A 141 7.26 -0.01 6.20
N ARG A 142 7.61 -0.13 4.93
CA ARG A 142 8.16 0.95 4.11
C ARG A 142 7.56 0.92 2.71
N ALA A 143 7.49 2.06 2.05
CA ALA A 143 6.93 2.18 0.71
C ALA A 143 7.57 3.31 -0.11
N ALA A 144 8.88 3.51 -0.01
CA ALA A 144 9.59 4.52 -0.79
C ALA A 144 9.77 4.09 -2.25
N SER A 145 9.85 2.79 -2.51
CA SER A 145 10.00 2.18 -3.83
C SER A 145 8.99 1.06 -4.04
N LEU A 146 8.88 0.55 -5.27
CA LEU A 146 8.04 -0.60 -5.57
C LEU A 146 8.54 -1.85 -4.82
N ASP A 147 9.84 -2.06 -4.77
CA ASP A 147 10.48 -3.16 -4.01
C ASP A 147 10.18 -3.07 -2.49
N ASP A 148 10.17 -1.88 -1.91
CA ASP A 148 9.74 -1.69 -0.52
C ASP A 148 8.28 -2.10 -0.30
N ILE A 149 7.39 -1.79 -1.26
CA ILE A 149 5.98 -2.15 -1.21
C ILE A 149 5.83 -3.67 -1.25
N ASP A 150 6.50 -4.33 -2.19
CA ASP A 150 6.47 -5.78 -2.35
C ASP A 150 6.96 -6.48 -1.08
N GLN A 151 8.11 -6.07 -0.54
CA GLN A 151 8.67 -6.62 0.70
C GLN A 151 7.76 -6.36 1.91
N SER A 152 7.15 -5.18 2.00
CA SER A 152 6.25 -4.85 3.11
C SER A 152 4.94 -5.65 3.04
N LEU A 153 4.37 -5.84 1.85
CA LEU A 153 3.18 -6.69 1.65
C LEU A 153 3.48 -8.14 2.03
N ALA A 154 4.61 -8.69 1.56
CA ALA A 154 5.05 -10.05 1.91
C ALA A 154 5.28 -10.19 3.42
N LEU A 155 5.93 -9.21 4.07
CA LEU A 155 6.14 -9.20 5.51
C LEU A 155 4.83 -9.22 6.29
N VAL A 156 3.90 -8.33 5.95
CA VAL A 156 2.60 -8.25 6.64
C VAL A 156 1.79 -9.52 6.37
N GLY A 157 1.77 -10.03 5.12
CA GLY A 157 1.12 -11.29 4.74
C GLY A 157 1.57 -12.45 5.60
N ASN A 158 2.88 -12.64 5.72
CA ASN A 158 3.48 -13.69 6.53
C ASN A 158 3.10 -13.56 8.03
N ILE A 159 2.99 -12.33 8.56
CA ILE A 159 2.63 -12.09 9.97
C ILE A 159 1.15 -12.36 10.26
N VAL A 160 0.27 -12.23 9.29
CA VAL A 160 -1.19 -12.39 9.48
C VAL A 160 -1.77 -13.60 8.76
N ASP A 161 -0.91 -14.59 8.37
CA ASP A 161 -1.28 -15.81 7.64
C ASP A 161 -2.06 -15.52 6.32
N ARG A 162 -1.57 -14.55 5.53
CA ARG A 162 -2.14 -14.12 4.25
C ARG A 162 -1.08 -14.00 3.15
N ASP A 163 -0.19 -14.99 3.07
CA ASP A 163 0.91 -15.01 2.10
C ASP A 163 0.38 -15.07 0.64
N GLU A 164 -0.72 -15.80 0.41
CA GLU A 164 -1.33 -15.91 -0.92
C GLU A 164 -1.94 -14.58 -1.35
N GLU A 165 -2.68 -13.90 -0.46
CA GLU A 165 -3.27 -12.59 -0.74
C GLU A 165 -2.20 -11.51 -0.91
N ALA A 166 -1.09 -11.60 -0.17
CA ALA A 166 0.06 -10.69 -0.32
C ALA A 166 0.72 -10.88 -1.70
N THR A 167 0.93 -12.13 -2.12
CA THR A 167 1.46 -12.43 -3.45
C THR A 167 0.53 -11.91 -4.54
N GLN A 168 -0.77 -12.17 -4.43
CA GLN A 168 -1.75 -11.69 -5.40
C GLN A 168 -1.79 -10.15 -5.46
N ALA A 169 -1.70 -9.46 -4.32
CA ALA A 169 -1.67 -8.00 -4.27
C ALA A 169 -0.43 -7.44 -4.99
N VAL A 170 0.73 -8.05 -4.81
CA VAL A 170 1.97 -7.68 -5.54
C VAL A 170 1.78 -7.89 -7.04
N ASP A 171 1.29 -9.07 -7.47
CA ASP A 171 1.06 -9.37 -8.88
C ASP A 171 0.07 -8.40 -9.53
N ASP A 172 -1.01 -8.05 -8.80
CA ASP A 172 -2.01 -7.10 -9.27
C ASP A 172 -1.44 -5.68 -9.43
N ILE A 173 -0.59 -5.23 -8.49
CA ILE A 173 0.10 -3.93 -8.56
C ILE A 173 1.02 -3.89 -9.77
N HIS A 174 1.86 -4.91 -9.95
CA HIS A 174 2.78 -4.98 -11.09
C HIS A 174 2.04 -5.03 -12.42
N SER A 175 1.00 -5.86 -12.55
CA SER A 175 0.19 -5.97 -13.76
C SER A 175 -0.48 -4.64 -14.15
N LYS A 176 -1.00 -3.89 -13.16
CA LYS A 176 -1.59 -2.57 -13.41
C LYS A 176 -0.53 -1.56 -13.86
N ILE A 177 0.65 -1.56 -13.23
CA ILE A 177 1.75 -0.67 -13.61
C ILE A 177 2.20 -0.97 -15.05
N GLU A 178 2.38 -2.23 -15.41
CA GLU A 178 2.73 -2.65 -16.77
C GLU A 178 1.70 -2.19 -17.80
N ALA A 179 0.41 -2.32 -17.50
CA ALA A 179 -0.67 -1.85 -18.37
C ALA A 179 -0.62 -0.33 -18.57
N VAL A 180 -0.34 0.43 -17.52
CA VAL A 180 -0.21 1.91 -17.58
C VAL A 180 1.05 2.28 -18.40
N GLN A 181 2.18 1.62 -18.16
CA GLN A 181 3.42 1.84 -18.89
C GLN A 181 3.27 1.60 -20.40
N GLY A 182 2.47 0.62 -20.79
CA GLY A 182 2.19 0.33 -22.21
C GLY A 182 1.49 1.48 -22.94
N ASN A 183 0.84 2.38 -22.23
CA ASN A 183 0.17 3.56 -22.76
C ASN A 183 1.00 4.86 -22.63
N ALA A 184 2.11 4.83 -21.88
CA ALA A 184 2.91 6.01 -21.63
C ALA A 184 3.71 6.43 -22.86
N THR A 185 3.53 7.66 -23.30
CA THR A 185 4.28 8.25 -24.42
C THR A 185 5.61 8.86 -23.97
N GLY A 186 6.35 8.27 -23.13
CA GLY A 186 7.63 8.67 -22.56
C GLY A 186 8.35 9.93 -23.09
N GLY A 187 9.38 10.37 -22.41
CA GLY A 187 10.26 11.45 -22.89
C GLY A 187 9.91 12.85 -22.41
N LYS A 188 8.76 13.05 -21.73
CA LYS A 188 8.46 14.34 -21.09
C LYS A 188 9.33 14.53 -19.84
N SER A 189 9.66 15.79 -19.56
CA SER A 189 10.34 16.21 -18.33
C SER A 189 9.33 16.72 -17.32
N VAL A 190 9.31 16.14 -16.13
CA VAL A 190 8.38 16.54 -15.06
C VAL A 190 9.14 16.94 -13.81
N LEU A 191 8.67 17.98 -13.15
CA LEU A 191 9.20 18.44 -11.86
C LEU A 191 8.09 18.38 -10.82
N ILE A 192 8.27 17.60 -9.76
CA ILE A 192 7.30 17.45 -8.68
C ILE A 192 7.81 18.21 -7.45
N LEU A 193 7.04 19.21 -7.01
CA LEU A 193 7.42 20.13 -5.96
C LEU A 193 6.53 20.01 -4.72
N ILE A 194 7.13 20.15 -3.54
CA ILE A 194 6.44 20.40 -2.28
C ILE A 194 7.00 21.67 -1.64
N ALA A 195 6.22 22.29 -0.73
CA ALA A 195 6.71 23.37 0.10
C ALA A 195 6.52 23.02 1.58
N ASP A 196 7.51 23.40 2.40
CA ASP A 196 7.39 23.29 3.85
C ASP A 196 6.59 24.47 4.44
N THR A 197 6.41 24.47 5.76
CA THR A 197 5.70 25.54 6.48
C THR A 197 6.41 26.91 6.39
N ASN A 198 7.70 26.95 6.07
CA ASN A 198 8.49 28.15 5.85
C ASN A 198 8.47 28.59 4.38
N ARG A 199 7.71 27.92 3.52
CA ARG A 199 7.65 28.13 2.06
C ARG A 199 8.97 27.85 1.34
N ILE A 200 9.81 27.00 1.92
CA ILE A 200 10.98 26.47 1.24
C ILE A 200 10.50 25.37 0.28
N ILE A 201 10.95 25.44 -0.98
CA ILE A 201 10.52 24.52 -2.03
C ILE A 201 11.52 23.39 -2.16
N TYR A 202 11.02 22.17 -2.20
CA TYR A 202 11.78 20.96 -2.42
C TYR A 202 11.23 20.24 -3.65
N ALA A 203 12.14 19.67 -4.44
CA ALA A 203 11.81 18.80 -5.56
C ALA A 203 11.93 17.32 -5.16
N ALA A 204 10.96 16.56 -5.59
CA ALA A 204 10.98 15.10 -5.47
C ALA A 204 12.05 14.53 -6.39
N LYS A 205 12.98 13.76 -5.84
CA LYS A 205 14.02 13.01 -6.58
C LYS A 205 13.46 11.65 -7.00
N PRO A 206 14.10 10.92 -7.94
CA PRO A 206 13.68 9.57 -8.33
C PRO A 206 13.53 8.59 -7.15
N GLU A 207 14.30 8.81 -6.06
CA GLU A 207 14.30 7.98 -4.85
C GLU A 207 13.15 8.30 -3.87
N SER A 208 12.37 9.35 -4.14
CA SER A 208 11.13 9.63 -3.40
C SER A 208 9.95 8.86 -3.97
N TYR A 209 8.90 8.66 -3.20
CA TYR A 209 7.69 7.98 -3.69
C TYR A 209 7.08 8.66 -4.93
N PRO A 210 6.82 9.98 -4.99
CA PRO A 210 6.33 10.61 -6.23
C PRO A 210 7.35 10.58 -7.37
N GLY A 211 8.66 10.59 -7.06
CA GLY A 211 9.71 10.41 -8.06
C GLY A 211 9.76 8.99 -8.62
N THR A 212 9.52 7.97 -7.79
CA THR A 212 9.37 6.57 -8.23
C THR A 212 8.20 6.44 -9.19
N ILE A 213 7.05 7.06 -8.89
CA ILE A 213 5.88 7.04 -9.79
C ILE A 213 6.22 7.68 -11.16
N ALA A 214 6.93 8.81 -11.17
CA ALA A 214 7.39 9.43 -12.41
C ALA A 214 8.36 8.53 -13.19
N ALA A 215 9.27 7.84 -12.49
CA ALA A 215 10.22 6.92 -13.09
C ALA A 215 9.55 5.70 -13.71
N LEU A 216 8.47 5.18 -13.11
CA LEU A 216 7.66 4.09 -13.68
C LEU A 216 7.08 4.46 -15.05
N LEU A 217 6.80 5.74 -15.32
CA LEU A 217 6.32 6.25 -16.59
C LEU A 217 7.45 6.68 -17.56
N ASN A 218 8.70 6.36 -17.24
CA ASN A 218 9.88 6.78 -18.02
C ASN A 218 9.96 8.31 -18.24
N LEU A 219 9.52 9.08 -17.26
CA LEU A 219 9.60 10.54 -17.28
C LEU A 219 10.98 11.01 -16.81
N SER A 220 11.51 12.03 -17.45
CA SER A 220 12.75 12.65 -16.97
C SER A 220 12.47 13.59 -15.79
N ASN A 221 13.35 13.55 -14.80
CA ASN A 221 13.21 14.36 -13.59
C ASN A 221 14.43 15.27 -13.42
N PRO A 222 14.27 16.60 -13.47
CA PRO A 222 15.36 17.56 -13.30
C PRO A 222 16.08 17.49 -11.96
N ALA A 223 15.48 16.88 -10.94
CA ALA A 223 16.10 16.68 -9.62
C ALA A 223 16.99 15.42 -9.56
N THR A 224 17.13 14.66 -10.65
CA THR A 224 17.98 13.47 -10.71
C THR A 224 19.44 13.84 -10.42
N GLY A 225 20.07 13.05 -9.53
CA GLY A 225 21.47 13.22 -9.17
C GLY A 225 21.77 14.41 -8.23
N LEU A 226 20.78 15.21 -7.87
CA LEU A 226 20.95 16.23 -6.84
C LEU A 226 21.09 15.56 -5.45
N PRO A 227 21.89 16.17 -4.52
CA PRO A 227 22.01 15.62 -3.17
C PRO A 227 20.70 15.77 -2.40
N ASP A 228 20.43 14.84 -1.49
CA ASP A 228 19.32 15.00 -0.54
C ASP A 228 19.53 16.23 0.33
N SER A 229 18.49 17.00 0.54
CA SER A 229 18.55 18.17 1.41
C SER A 229 17.18 18.50 2.00
N GLY A 230 17.21 19.02 3.22
CA GLY A 230 16.00 19.33 3.98
C GLY A 230 15.47 18.14 4.80
N PRO A 231 14.24 18.26 5.33
CA PRO A 231 13.71 17.30 6.29
C PRO A 231 13.01 16.08 5.65
N TYR A 232 12.91 16.02 4.31
CA TYR A 232 12.17 15.01 3.59
C TYR A 232 13.14 14.08 2.85
N SER A 233 13.14 12.79 3.21
CA SER A 233 13.95 11.78 2.52
C SER A 233 13.54 11.66 1.05
N GLY A 234 14.54 11.60 0.15
CA GLY A 234 14.31 11.53 -1.29
C GLY A 234 13.89 12.86 -1.93
N PHE A 235 14.03 13.98 -1.20
CA PHE A 235 13.80 15.32 -1.74
C PHE A 235 15.07 16.16 -1.67
N THR A 236 15.10 17.20 -2.50
CA THR A 236 16.21 18.17 -2.53
C THR A 236 15.66 19.58 -2.50
N LEU A 237 16.38 20.49 -1.81
CA LEU A 237 16.10 21.91 -1.90
C LEU A 237 16.17 22.34 -3.38
N PHE A 238 15.12 23.01 -3.86
CA PHE A 238 15.05 23.42 -5.26
C PHE A 238 14.98 24.94 -5.36
N THR A 239 16.05 25.52 -5.87
CA THR A 239 16.22 26.98 -5.93
C THR A 239 15.61 27.58 -7.19
N SER A 240 15.38 28.90 -7.16
CA SER A 240 14.96 29.67 -8.33
C SER A 240 15.93 29.55 -9.52
N GLU A 241 17.22 29.41 -9.28
CA GLU A 241 18.23 29.21 -10.31
C GLU A 241 18.09 27.84 -10.99
N GLN A 242 17.90 26.78 -10.17
CA GLN A 242 17.62 25.45 -10.69
C GLN A 242 16.29 25.41 -11.48
N ALA A 243 15.27 26.12 -11.01
CA ALA A 243 13.99 26.25 -11.71
C ALA A 243 14.16 26.86 -13.11
N LEU A 244 14.98 27.92 -13.23
CA LEU A 244 15.25 28.58 -14.50
C LEU A 244 16.02 27.70 -15.50
N THR A 245 16.91 26.85 -15.02
CA THR A 245 17.77 26.01 -15.86
C THR A 245 17.14 24.67 -16.22
N SER A 246 16.26 24.13 -15.39
CA SER A 246 15.66 22.80 -15.58
C SER A 246 14.56 22.81 -16.64
N ASN A 247 13.74 23.85 -16.69
CA ASN A 247 12.62 24.10 -17.63
C ASN A 247 11.84 22.82 -18.03
N PRO A 248 11.18 22.13 -17.10
CA PRO A 248 10.40 20.93 -17.38
C PRO A 248 9.17 21.23 -18.25
N ASP A 249 8.62 20.17 -18.89
CA ASP A 249 7.40 20.28 -19.70
C ASP A 249 6.16 20.50 -18.80
N VAL A 250 6.11 19.84 -17.65
CA VAL A 250 5.02 19.95 -16.66
C VAL A 250 5.60 20.11 -15.26
N VAL A 251 4.97 20.97 -14.46
CA VAL A 251 5.26 21.09 -13.03
C VAL A 251 4.10 20.55 -12.23
N PHE A 252 4.35 19.55 -11.44
CA PHE A 252 3.42 19.06 -10.45
C PHE A 252 3.72 19.64 -9.08
N THR A 253 2.68 19.89 -8.29
CA THR A 253 2.83 20.39 -6.93
C THR A 253 2.03 19.55 -5.97
N ILE A 254 2.51 19.39 -4.74
CA ILE A 254 1.80 18.70 -3.67
C ILE A 254 1.71 19.65 -2.49
N SER A 255 0.49 19.92 -2.03
CA SER A 255 0.22 20.76 -0.86
C SER A 255 -0.34 19.91 0.27
N PRO A 256 0.48 19.50 1.26
CA PRO A 256 0.06 18.57 2.33
C PRO A 256 -1.03 19.14 3.26
N ALA A 257 -1.07 20.45 3.42
CA ALA A 257 -2.03 21.11 4.29
C ALA A 257 -3.44 21.10 3.68
N PRO A 258 -4.49 20.80 4.46
CA PRO A 258 -5.86 20.82 3.95
C PRO A 258 -6.36 22.26 3.69
N PRO A 259 -7.39 22.45 2.84
CA PRO A 259 -8.06 23.73 2.72
C PRO A 259 -8.51 24.28 4.10
N PRO A 260 -8.45 25.62 4.32
CA PRO A 260 -8.26 26.70 3.34
C PRO A 260 -6.79 27.11 3.09
N ALA A 261 -5.80 26.27 3.42
CA ALA A 261 -4.40 26.58 3.13
C ALA A 261 -4.22 26.79 1.60
N PRO A 262 -3.44 27.80 1.18
CA PRO A 262 -3.20 28.05 -0.23
C PRO A 262 -2.44 26.90 -0.87
N ARG A 263 -2.75 26.58 -2.11
CA ARG A 263 -2.08 25.54 -2.87
C ARG A 263 -0.75 26.02 -3.43
N LEU A 264 0.24 25.16 -3.48
CA LEU A 264 1.53 25.50 -4.07
C LEU A 264 1.38 25.83 -5.57
N SER A 265 0.49 25.16 -6.29
CA SER A 265 0.14 25.45 -7.68
C SER A 265 -0.33 26.89 -7.89
N GLU A 266 -1.09 27.45 -6.95
CA GLU A 266 -1.58 28.83 -6.99
C GLU A 266 -0.49 29.85 -6.63
N MET A 267 0.46 29.45 -5.78
CA MET A 267 1.55 30.30 -5.30
C MET A 267 2.74 30.36 -6.27
N LEU A 268 3.04 29.25 -6.94
CA LEU A 268 4.24 29.07 -7.76
C LEU A 268 4.40 30.16 -8.84
N PRO A 269 3.32 30.60 -9.55
CA PRO A 269 3.41 31.72 -10.53
C PRO A 269 3.83 33.05 -9.94
N GLN A 270 3.79 33.19 -8.61
CA GLN A 270 4.15 34.46 -7.92
C GLN A 270 5.58 34.40 -7.36
N ILE A 271 6.24 33.24 -7.40
CA ILE A 271 7.57 33.03 -6.83
C ILE A 271 8.65 33.37 -7.89
N PRO A 272 9.54 34.36 -7.61
CA PRO A 272 10.61 34.73 -8.55
C PRO A 272 11.47 33.54 -8.95
N GLY A 273 11.76 33.40 -10.24
CA GLY A 273 12.47 32.27 -10.83
C GLY A 273 11.53 31.16 -11.28
N PHE A 274 10.67 30.65 -10.40
CA PHE A 274 9.66 29.65 -10.79
C PHE A 274 8.66 30.21 -11.81
N ASN A 275 8.23 31.45 -11.65
CA ASN A 275 7.35 32.15 -12.58
C ASN A 275 7.96 32.38 -13.99
N GLN A 276 9.25 32.10 -14.17
CA GLN A 276 9.92 32.20 -15.47
C GLN A 276 9.94 30.88 -16.25
N MET A 277 9.66 29.76 -15.59
CA MET A 277 9.61 28.44 -16.25
C MET A 277 8.53 28.44 -17.35
N THR A 278 8.82 27.83 -18.48
CA THR A 278 7.87 27.74 -19.61
C THR A 278 6.57 27.07 -19.20
N ALA A 279 6.65 25.97 -18.46
CA ALA A 279 5.48 25.26 -17.94
C ALA A 279 4.60 26.17 -17.05
N VAL A 280 5.21 26.97 -16.17
CA VAL A 280 4.45 27.88 -15.29
C VAL A 280 3.79 29.00 -16.09
N LYS A 281 4.48 29.60 -17.07
CA LYS A 281 3.91 30.64 -17.97
C LYS A 281 2.80 30.08 -18.86
N GLY A 282 2.92 28.82 -19.26
CA GLY A 282 1.95 28.12 -20.09
C GLY A 282 0.75 27.55 -19.31
N GLY A 283 0.73 27.70 -17.96
CA GLY A 283 -0.35 27.16 -17.14
C GLY A 283 -0.23 25.66 -16.89
N GLN A 284 0.92 25.05 -17.23
CA GLN A 284 1.22 23.63 -17.05
C GLN A 284 1.69 23.36 -15.61
N VAL A 285 0.90 23.81 -14.63
CA VAL A 285 1.13 23.59 -13.19
C VAL A 285 -0.08 22.85 -12.63
N VAL A 286 0.12 21.62 -12.21
CA VAL A 286 -0.95 20.72 -11.78
C VAL A 286 -0.76 20.34 -10.30
N GLU A 287 -1.83 20.49 -9.49
CA GLU A 287 -1.82 20.06 -8.09
C GLU A 287 -2.15 18.56 -7.99
N LEU A 288 -1.27 17.79 -7.37
CA LEU A 288 -1.46 16.36 -7.08
C LEU A 288 -2.20 16.17 -5.75
N ASP A 289 -2.98 15.09 -5.64
CA ASP A 289 -3.60 14.70 -4.38
C ASP A 289 -2.53 14.30 -3.35
N PRO A 290 -2.41 15.04 -2.23
CA PRO A 290 -1.39 14.75 -1.22
C PRO A 290 -1.57 13.39 -0.54
N PHE A 291 -2.78 12.85 -0.48
CA PHE A 291 -2.99 11.52 0.09
C PHE A 291 -2.43 10.43 -0.83
N LEU A 292 -2.66 10.53 -2.13
CA LEU A 292 -2.22 9.54 -3.09
C LEU A 292 -0.71 9.62 -3.37
N PHE A 293 -0.15 10.85 -3.43
CA PHE A 293 1.23 11.05 -3.88
C PHE A 293 2.25 11.30 -2.76
N LEU A 294 1.82 11.47 -1.50
CA LEU A 294 2.76 11.79 -0.41
C LEU A 294 2.43 11.14 0.93
N GLN A 295 1.16 11.18 1.36
CA GLN A 295 0.80 10.84 2.75
C GLN A 295 0.49 9.35 2.94
N ALA A 296 -0.01 8.66 1.92
CA ALA A 296 -0.37 7.25 1.94
C ALA A 296 0.43 6.47 0.89
N GLN A 297 1.75 6.53 1.02
CA GLN A 297 2.65 5.75 0.17
C GLN A 297 2.36 4.25 0.37
N GLY A 298 2.19 3.49 -0.72
CA GLY A 298 1.88 2.08 -0.55
C GLY A 298 1.22 1.41 -1.75
N PRO A 299 0.31 0.44 -1.50
CA PRO A 299 -0.28 -0.42 -2.54
C PRO A 299 -0.99 0.33 -3.66
N ARG A 300 -1.46 1.57 -3.41
CA ARG A 300 -2.08 2.41 -4.43
C ARG A 300 -1.09 3.09 -5.38
N ILE A 301 0.19 2.66 -5.39
CA ILE A 301 1.20 3.19 -6.32
C ILE A 301 0.77 3.01 -7.79
N ALA A 302 0.06 1.94 -8.10
CA ALA A 302 -0.47 1.71 -9.45
C ALA A 302 -1.55 2.75 -9.82
N ASP A 303 -2.47 3.07 -8.89
CA ASP A 303 -3.49 4.09 -9.09
C ASP A 303 -2.84 5.49 -9.22
N ALA A 304 -1.80 5.76 -8.43
CA ALA A 304 -1.03 7.00 -8.53
C ALA A 304 -0.29 7.11 -9.87
N THR A 305 0.22 6.00 -10.40
CA THR A 305 0.90 5.95 -11.71
C THR A 305 -0.10 6.23 -12.84
N GLU A 306 -1.28 5.64 -12.79
CA GLU A 306 -2.37 5.87 -13.75
C GLU A 306 -2.83 7.34 -13.71
N GLU A 307 -3.05 7.88 -12.51
CA GLU A 307 -3.46 9.27 -12.33
C GLU A 307 -2.40 10.25 -12.82
N LEU A 308 -1.11 9.99 -12.57
CA LEU A 308 -0.04 10.86 -13.08
C LEU A 308 -0.01 10.86 -14.61
N LEU A 309 -0.17 9.70 -15.26
CA LEU A 309 -0.24 9.61 -16.72
C LEU A 309 -1.42 10.41 -17.27
N ARG A 310 -2.61 10.25 -16.70
CA ARG A 310 -3.82 10.99 -17.07
C ARG A 310 -3.59 12.52 -17.01
N LEU A 311 -2.99 12.99 -15.90
CA LEU A 311 -2.72 14.41 -15.69
C LEU A 311 -1.67 14.97 -16.65
N ILE A 312 -0.69 14.15 -17.06
CA ILE A 312 0.31 14.55 -18.07
C ILE A 312 -0.34 14.68 -19.44
N ASP A 313 -1.26 13.80 -19.79
CA ASP A 313 -1.96 13.84 -21.08
C ASP A 313 -2.90 15.04 -21.14
N GLU A 314 -3.64 15.35 -20.08
CA GLU A 314 -4.48 16.56 -19.97
C GLU A 314 -3.65 17.86 -20.04
N ALA A 315 -2.46 17.89 -19.44
CA ALA A 315 -1.57 19.04 -19.51
C ALA A 315 -0.94 19.23 -20.89
N ALA A 316 -1.06 18.28 -21.81
CA ALA A 316 -0.51 18.36 -23.17
C ALA A 316 -1.52 18.87 -24.21
N GLU A 317 -2.81 18.96 -23.86
CA GLU A 317 -3.90 19.49 -24.69
C GLU A 317 -4.07 21.01 -24.50
#